data_afccb5b10f05408641c17a0518372708
#
_entry.id   afccb5b10f05408641c17a0518372708
#
_cell.length_a   1.000
_cell.length_b   1.000
_cell.length_c   1.000
_cell.angle_alpha   90.00
_cell.angle_beta   90.00
_cell.angle_gamma   90.00
#
_symmetry.space_group_name_H-M   'P 1'
#
loop_
_entity.id
_entity.type
_entity.pdbx_description
1 polymer ?
#
loop_
_entity_poly.entity_id
_entity_poly.type
_entity_poly.pdbx_seq_one_letter_code
_entity_poly.pdbx_strand_id
1 'polypeptide(L)'
;AAYRQLRERGATDFIAHSALEADATVLGLVRDGELVSGATEGEQVELVLDVTPFYAESGGQDSDAGTITGDGFELEVVDVQRPIKGLVVHTVRVVRGEVAAGRSAHAQVDREWRLGACQAHSGTHVVHAALRQVLGPTALQSGSYNRPGYLRLDFSWPQQLSADTRSEVEEVANLAIRADLPVQAFYTSLPEARRIGALALFGETYDEEVRVVEIGGEWSRELCGGTHVLHSSQVGPLAITSETSVGAGMRRVEALVGRDFFGYLRRERALVDGLTQTLRVPADQVPERVQSLLDRLRAAEKELDRLRAESVLAGAGALAAAAKDVGGVAVVAAEVPGGLGGGELRSLVLDVRGRLSPDRGGVVALASRADGKVNFVVATNEAARLQQVSAGEVVRAMAPPVGGRGGGKDDVAQGGGTEPDGIPQALQLVEAAVGQRVSGSA
;
A
#
# COMPACT_ATOMS: atom_id res chain seq x y z
N ALA A 1 -14.65 -0.85 39.75
CA ALA A 1 -15.21 -1.33 41.01
C ALA A 1 -15.61 -2.82 40.90
N ALA A 2 -16.38 -3.21 39.88
CA ALA A 2 -16.92 -4.56 39.72
C ALA A 2 -15.83 -5.66 39.70
N TYR A 3 -14.73 -5.47 38.95
CA TYR A 3 -13.65 -6.46 38.89
C TYR A 3 -12.97 -6.72 40.25
N ARG A 4 -12.83 -5.70 41.10
CA ARG A 4 -12.27 -5.90 42.44
C ARG A 4 -13.21 -6.73 43.31
N GLN A 5 -14.52 -6.47 43.24
CA GLN A 5 -15.52 -7.26 43.97
C GLN A 5 -15.55 -8.72 43.48
N LEU A 6 -15.43 -8.96 42.17
CA LEU A 6 -15.33 -10.32 41.65
C LEU A 6 -14.05 -11.01 42.11
N ARG A 7 -12.91 -10.28 42.11
CA ARG A 7 -11.63 -10.82 42.59
C ARG A 7 -11.66 -11.19 44.08
N GLU A 8 -12.45 -10.49 44.90
CA GLU A 8 -12.68 -10.84 46.33
C GLU A 8 -13.50 -12.11 46.48
N ARG A 9 -14.38 -12.44 45.50
CA ARG A 9 -15.13 -13.71 45.48
C ARG A 9 -14.25 -14.91 45.14
N GLY A 10 -13.17 -14.71 44.40
CA GLY A 10 -12.21 -15.73 44.01
C GLY A 10 -11.26 -15.23 42.91
N ALA A 11 -10.07 -15.84 42.85
CA ALA A 11 -9.17 -15.70 41.70
C ALA A 11 -9.62 -16.65 40.61
N THR A 12 -9.39 -16.28 39.35
CA THR A 12 -9.49 -17.21 38.24
C THR A 12 -8.25 -18.10 38.21
N ASP A 13 -8.43 -19.41 38.24
CA ASP A 13 -7.36 -20.37 37.95
C ASP A 13 -7.14 -20.42 36.44
N PHE A 14 -5.97 -19.98 35.99
CA PHE A 14 -5.62 -19.83 34.60
C PHE A 14 -4.85 -21.06 34.12
N ILE A 15 -5.52 -21.95 33.40
CA ILE A 15 -4.98 -23.22 32.91
C ILE A 15 -4.76 -23.28 31.39
N ALA A 16 -4.71 -22.14 30.72
CA ALA A 16 -4.63 -22.03 29.25
C ALA A 16 -3.39 -22.70 28.63
N HIS A 17 -2.29 -22.85 29.40
CA HIS A 17 -1.08 -23.54 28.92
C HIS A 17 -1.19 -25.06 28.93
N SER A 18 -2.15 -25.64 29.67
CA SER A 18 -2.25 -27.08 29.92
C SER A 18 -3.55 -27.71 29.48
N ALA A 19 -4.61 -26.93 29.25
CA ALA A 19 -5.94 -27.42 28.93
C ALA A 19 -6.64 -26.60 27.85
N LEU A 20 -7.51 -27.24 27.08
CA LEU A 20 -8.39 -26.61 26.08
C LEU A 20 -9.86 -26.62 26.52
N GLU A 21 -10.18 -27.27 27.61
CA GLU A 21 -11.53 -27.34 28.19
C GLU A 21 -11.45 -27.42 29.71
N ALA A 22 -12.49 -26.95 30.39
CA ALA A 22 -12.63 -27.05 31.83
C ALA A 22 -14.10 -26.93 32.24
N ASP A 23 -14.44 -27.67 33.29
CA ASP A 23 -15.65 -27.40 34.05
C ASP A 23 -15.37 -26.25 35.02
N ALA A 24 -16.26 -25.29 35.08
CA ALA A 24 -16.09 -24.07 35.84
C ALA A 24 -17.38 -23.57 36.44
N THR A 25 -17.27 -22.62 37.36
CA THR A 25 -18.41 -21.89 37.93
C THR A 25 -18.35 -20.43 37.52
N VAL A 26 -19.48 -19.88 37.13
CA VAL A 26 -19.62 -18.44 36.82
C VAL A 26 -19.54 -17.64 38.13
N LEU A 27 -18.45 -16.92 38.35
CA LEU A 27 -18.26 -16.07 39.55
C LEU A 27 -19.11 -14.79 39.48
N GLY A 28 -19.37 -14.29 38.28
CA GLY A 28 -20.23 -13.13 38.09
C GLY A 28 -20.18 -12.58 36.67
N LEU A 29 -21.05 -11.63 36.43
CA LEU A 29 -21.19 -10.94 35.15
C LEU A 29 -21.07 -9.42 35.35
N VAL A 30 -20.48 -8.77 34.36
CA VAL A 30 -20.29 -7.32 34.36
C VAL A 30 -20.84 -6.76 33.05
N ARG A 31 -21.58 -5.67 33.11
CA ARG A 31 -22.05 -4.90 31.97
C ARG A 31 -21.82 -3.42 32.26
N ASP A 32 -21.18 -2.71 31.33
CA ASP A 32 -20.86 -1.28 31.44
C ASP A 32 -20.11 -0.92 32.75
N GLY A 33 -19.26 -1.85 33.22
CA GLY A 33 -18.46 -1.69 34.45
C GLY A 33 -19.20 -1.97 35.76
N GLU A 34 -20.45 -2.43 35.69
CA GLU A 34 -21.28 -2.76 36.87
C GLU A 34 -21.64 -4.26 36.90
N LEU A 35 -21.76 -4.81 38.13
CA LEU A 35 -22.21 -6.17 38.29
C LEU A 35 -23.69 -6.31 37.91
N VAL A 36 -24.00 -7.34 37.12
CA VAL A 36 -25.36 -7.71 36.74
C VAL A 36 -25.72 -9.10 37.23
N SER A 37 -27.01 -9.36 37.46
CA SER A 37 -27.49 -10.65 37.96
C SER A 37 -27.49 -11.75 36.89
N GLY A 38 -27.63 -11.38 35.61
CA GLY A 38 -27.68 -12.31 34.52
C GLY A 38 -27.65 -11.61 33.15
N ALA A 39 -27.61 -12.42 32.08
CA ALA A 39 -27.73 -11.98 30.72
C ALA A 39 -28.52 -12.99 29.90
N THR A 40 -29.31 -12.50 28.94
CA THR A 40 -30.23 -13.29 28.10
C THR A 40 -29.79 -13.30 26.64
N GLU A 41 -30.41 -14.18 25.86
CA GLU A 41 -30.14 -14.38 24.44
C GLU A 41 -30.03 -13.05 23.65
N GLY A 42 -28.99 -12.92 22.82
CA GLY A 42 -28.65 -11.74 22.02
C GLY A 42 -27.83 -10.69 22.75
N GLU A 43 -27.73 -10.74 24.08
CA GLU A 43 -26.94 -9.78 24.85
C GLU A 43 -25.45 -10.11 24.84
N GLN A 44 -24.62 -9.08 24.92
CA GLN A 44 -23.18 -9.18 25.15
C GLN A 44 -22.87 -8.73 26.58
N VAL A 45 -22.04 -9.51 27.27
CA VAL A 45 -21.68 -9.27 28.66
C VAL A 45 -20.28 -9.79 28.95
N GLU A 46 -19.63 -9.23 29.94
CA GLU A 46 -18.38 -9.76 30.48
C GLU A 46 -18.68 -10.80 31.56
N LEU A 47 -18.02 -11.94 31.48
CA LEU A 47 -18.22 -13.07 32.38
C LEU A 47 -16.89 -13.50 33.00
N VAL A 48 -16.89 -13.81 34.27
CA VAL A 48 -15.73 -14.30 35.02
C VAL A 48 -16.01 -15.73 35.50
N LEU A 49 -15.05 -16.61 35.24
CA LEU A 49 -15.04 -18.00 35.72
C LEU A 49 -14.03 -18.19 36.85
N ASP A 50 -14.27 -19.18 37.72
CA ASP A 50 -13.30 -19.62 38.72
C ASP A 50 -12.10 -20.35 38.11
N VAL A 51 -12.29 -21.07 37.00
CA VAL A 51 -11.26 -21.74 36.21
C VAL A 51 -11.44 -21.40 34.75
N THR A 52 -10.36 -21.11 33.99
CA THR A 52 -10.45 -20.86 32.57
C THR A 52 -9.34 -21.50 31.78
N PRO A 53 -9.67 -22.21 30.66
CA PRO A 53 -8.71 -22.69 29.68
C PRO A 53 -8.44 -21.64 28.61
N PHE A 54 -9.16 -20.52 28.58
CA PHE A 54 -9.00 -19.47 27.58
C PHE A 54 -7.76 -18.61 27.86
N TYR A 55 -6.92 -18.46 26.85
CA TYR A 55 -5.79 -17.52 26.87
C TYR A 55 -6.32 -16.09 26.76
N ALA A 56 -5.96 -15.27 27.72
CA ALA A 56 -6.26 -13.84 27.70
C ALA A 56 -5.19 -13.11 26.86
N GLU A 57 -5.61 -12.13 26.04
CA GLU A 57 -4.70 -11.32 25.24
C GLU A 57 -3.53 -10.79 26.08
N SER A 58 -2.33 -11.13 25.66
CA SER A 58 -1.10 -10.73 26.35
C SER A 58 0.12 -11.00 25.47
N GLY A 59 1.21 -10.23 25.66
CA GLY A 59 2.49 -10.48 25.00
C GLY A 59 2.40 -10.47 23.47
N GLY A 60 1.47 -9.69 22.91
CA GLY A 60 1.24 -9.60 21.47
C GLY A 60 0.42 -10.74 20.87
N GLN A 61 -0.02 -11.74 21.66
CA GLN A 61 -0.90 -12.80 21.18
C GLN A 61 -2.36 -12.44 21.45
N ASP A 62 -3.21 -12.52 20.42
CA ASP A 62 -4.66 -12.39 20.54
C ASP A 62 -5.24 -13.41 21.51
N SER A 63 -6.36 -13.06 22.13
CA SER A 63 -7.12 -13.96 22.98
C SER A 63 -7.70 -15.15 22.22
N ASP A 64 -8.02 -16.20 22.95
CA ASP A 64 -8.72 -17.34 22.39
C ASP A 64 -10.18 -17.03 22.05
N ALA A 65 -10.69 -17.81 21.11
CA ALA A 65 -12.11 -17.96 20.83
C ALA A 65 -12.62 -19.32 21.30
N GLY A 66 -13.93 -19.45 21.44
CA GLY A 66 -14.58 -20.71 21.80
C GLY A 66 -15.97 -20.51 22.36
N THR A 67 -16.42 -21.47 23.16
CA THR A 67 -17.78 -21.50 23.73
C THR A 67 -17.76 -21.75 25.23
N ILE A 68 -18.75 -21.22 25.93
CA ILE A 68 -19.06 -21.55 27.33
C ILE A 68 -20.51 -22.00 27.34
N THR A 69 -20.74 -23.26 27.77
CA THR A 69 -22.06 -23.85 27.79
C THR A 69 -22.45 -24.28 29.22
N GLY A 70 -23.72 -24.31 29.51
CA GLY A 70 -24.26 -24.81 30.76
C GLY A 70 -25.71 -25.27 30.58
N ASP A 71 -26.33 -25.69 31.70
CA ASP A 71 -27.72 -26.06 31.64
C ASP A 71 -28.60 -24.86 31.28
N GLY A 72 -29.19 -24.92 30.08
CA GLY A 72 -30.09 -23.89 29.57
C GLY A 72 -29.41 -22.68 28.95
N PHE A 73 -28.10 -22.64 28.76
CA PHE A 73 -27.43 -21.54 28.08
C PHE A 73 -26.26 -21.97 27.22
N GLU A 74 -25.96 -21.14 26.20
CA GLU A 74 -24.79 -21.23 25.32
C GLU A 74 -24.24 -19.82 25.03
N LEU A 75 -22.95 -19.66 25.25
CA LEU A 75 -22.23 -18.39 25.06
C LEU A 75 -21.12 -18.56 24.03
N GLU A 76 -20.97 -17.59 23.15
CA GLU A 76 -19.80 -17.44 22.29
C GLU A 76 -18.78 -16.52 22.96
N VAL A 77 -17.53 -16.95 23.07
CA VAL A 77 -16.43 -16.13 23.58
C VAL A 77 -15.91 -15.27 22.46
N VAL A 78 -16.01 -13.95 22.61
CA VAL A 78 -15.61 -12.94 21.63
C VAL A 78 -14.22 -12.39 21.91
N ASP A 79 -13.88 -12.21 23.18
CA ASP A 79 -12.60 -11.68 23.65
C ASP A 79 -12.31 -12.15 25.07
N VAL A 80 -11.03 -12.22 25.43
CA VAL A 80 -10.59 -12.59 26.77
C VAL A 80 -9.48 -11.65 27.22
N GLN A 81 -9.68 -10.97 28.32
CA GLN A 81 -8.78 -9.96 28.87
C GLN A 81 -8.43 -10.24 30.34
N ARG A 82 -7.34 -9.63 30.79
CA ARG A 82 -6.89 -9.70 32.19
C ARG A 82 -6.78 -8.29 32.80
N PRO A 83 -7.91 -7.63 33.12
CA PRO A 83 -7.92 -6.24 33.55
C PRO A 83 -7.23 -6.00 34.89
N ILE A 84 -7.17 -7.00 35.75
CA ILE A 84 -6.44 -6.97 37.03
C ILE A 84 -5.76 -8.32 37.30
N LYS A 85 -4.67 -8.32 38.08
CA LYS A 85 -3.93 -9.53 38.43
C LYS A 85 -4.85 -10.56 39.14
N GLY A 86 -4.86 -11.78 38.57
CA GLY A 86 -5.63 -12.90 39.11
C GLY A 86 -7.11 -12.91 38.73
N LEU A 87 -7.53 -12.09 37.77
CA LEU A 87 -8.89 -12.13 37.23
C LEU A 87 -8.82 -12.17 35.70
N VAL A 88 -9.45 -13.20 35.10
CA VAL A 88 -9.66 -13.32 33.68
C VAL A 88 -11.12 -13.03 33.36
N VAL A 89 -11.34 -12.13 32.39
CA VAL A 89 -12.66 -11.65 31.99
C VAL A 89 -12.91 -12.07 30.56
N HIS A 90 -14.03 -12.74 30.33
CA HIS A 90 -14.47 -13.22 29.03
C HIS A 90 -15.60 -12.32 28.53
N THR A 91 -15.38 -11.60 27.44
CA THR A 91 -16.47 -10.92 26.71
C THR A 91 -17.22 -11.99 25.93
N VAL A 92 -18.48 -12.20 26.26
CA VAL A 92 -19.30 -13.25 25.68
C VAL A 92 -20.57 -12.68 25.10
N ARG A 93 -21.06 -13.32 24.01
CA ARG A 93 -22.38 -13.12 23.45
C ARG A 93 -23.26 -14.31 23.84
N VAL A 94 -24.43 -14.04 24.39
CA VAL A 94 -25.41 -15.09 24.71
C VAL A 94 -26.05 -15.55 23.41
N VAL A 95 -25.72 -16.78 22.98
CA VAL A 95 -26.25 -17.37 21.74
C VAL A 95 -27.63 -17.97 21.99
N ARG A 96 -27.82 -18.54 23.21
CA ARG A 96 -29.07 -19.18 23.62
C ARG A 96 -29.24 -19.15 25.10
N GLY A 97 -30.47 -18.92 25.55
CA GLY A 97 -30.90 -19.02 26.96
C GLY A 97 -30.50 -17.87 27.84
N GLU A 98 -30.26 -18.17 29.13
CA GLU A 98 -29.92 -17.17 30.17
C GLU A 98 -28.80 -17.68 31.04
N VAL A 99 -27.78 -16.85 31.29
CA VAL A 99 -26.67 -17.11 32.20
C VAL A 99 -26.74 -16.20 33.42
N ALA A 100 -26.41 -16.74 34.60
CA ALA A 100 -26.35 -16.01 35.86
C ALA A 100 -25.13 -16.45 36.70
N ALA A 101 -24.77 -15.66 37.70
CA ALA A 101 -23.72 -15.98 38.65
C ALA A 101 -24.09 -17.26 39.45
N GLY A 102 -23.09 -18.06 39.80
CA GLY A 102 -23.24 -19.32 40.52
C GLY A 102 -23.61 -20.53 39.67
N ARG A 103 -23.85 -20.33 38.35
CA ARG A 103 -24.16 -21.45 37.44
C ARG A 103 -22.89 -22.25 37.11
N SER A 104 -23.04 -23.55 37.01
CA SER A 104 -22.01 -24.43 36.45
C SER A 104 -21.93 -24.22 34.94
N ALA A 105 -20.71 -24.23 34.40
CA ALA A 105 -20.42 -24.02 33.01
C ALA A 105 -19.30 -24.97 32.52
N HIS A 106 -19.33 -25.30 31.28
CA HIS A 106 -18.26 -25.99 30.56
C HIS A 106 -17.62 -25.02 29.58
N ALA A 107 -16.36 -24.67 29.79
CA ALA A 107 -15.58 -23.77 28.98
C ALA A 107 -14.78 -24.59 27.95
N GLN A 108 -14.92 -24.29 26.66
CA GLN A 108 -14.24 -25.02 25.59
C GLN A 108 -13.61 -24.06 24.60
N VAL A 109 -12.29 -24.11 24.49
CA VAL A 109 -11.49 -23.33 23.53
C VAL A 109 -11.69 -23.91 22.13
N ASP A 110 -11.82 -23.06 21.12
CA ASP A 110 -11.74 -23.45 19.72
C ASP A 110 -10.32 -23.96 19.42
N ARG A 111 -10.24 -25.26 19.12
CA ARG A 111 -8.96 -25.96 18.90
C ARG A 111 -8.20 -25.44 17.70
N GLU A 112 -8.92 -25.12 16.61
CA GLU A 112 -8.29 -24.59 15.39
C GLU A 112 -7.78 -23.17 15.62
N TRP A 113 -8.54 -22.35 16.33
CA TRP A 113 -8.10 -21.01 16.73
C TRP A 113 -6.84 -21.06 17.58
N ARG A 114 -6.85 -21.85 18.66
CA ARG A 114 -5.69 -22.03 19.55
C ARG A 114 -4.47 -22.57 18.80
N LEU A 115 -4.64 -23.55 17.94
CA LEU A 115 -3.55 -24.10 17.13
C LEU A 115 -2.96 -23.01 16.24
N GLY A 116 -3.81 -22.26 15.55
CA GLY A 116 -3.38 -21.13 14.72
C GLY A 116 -2.63 -20.04 15.51
N ALA A 117 -3.08 -19.72 16.72
CA ALA A 117 -2.41 -18.79 17.61
C ALA A 117 -1.04 -19.32 18.07
N CYS A 118 -0.96 -20.61 18.46
CA CYS A 118 0.30 -21.28 18.79
C CYS A 118 1.28 -21.28 17.63
N GLN A 119 0.81 -21.55 16.42
CA GLN A 119 1.60 -21.51 15.19
C GLN A 119 2.18 -20.13 14.93
N ALA A 120 1.34 -19.08 15.03
CA ALA A 120 1.77 -17.71 14.82
C ALA A 120 2.78 -17.24 15.88
N HIS A 121 2.52 -17.56 17.15
CA HIS A 121 3.41 -17.14 18.24
C HIS A 121 4.75 -17.88 18.20
N SER A 122 4.75 -19.20 18.02
CA SER A 122 5.98 -19.95 17.83
C SER A 122 6.73 -19.53 16.55
N GLY A 123 5.99 -19.22 15.48
CA GLY A 123 6.53 -18.64 14.24
C GLY A 123 7.23 -17.30 14.49
N THR A 124 6.71 -16.46 15.40
CA THR A 124 7.37 -15.21 15.79
C THR A 124 8.73 -15.45 16.43
N HIS A 125 8.83 -16.40 17.36
CA HIS A 125 10.11 -16.79 17.96
C HIS A 125 11.08 -17.36 16.92
N VAL A 126 10.59 -18.18 16.00
CA VAL A 126 11.40 -18.73 14.89
C VAL A 126 11.94 -17.61 13.99
N VAL A 127 11.09 -16.66 13.58
CA VAL A 127 11.52 -15.51 12.76
C VAL A 127 12.50 -14.61 13.52
N HIS A 128 12.28 -14.38 14.82
CA HIS A 128 13.20 -13.60 15.64
C HIS A 128 14.58 -14.26 15.73
N ALA A 129 14.63 -15.56 15.98
CA ALA A 129 15.90 -16.31 15.99
C ALA A 129 16.59 -16.31 14.62
N ALA A 130 15.84 -16.46 13.53
CA ALA A 130 16.36 -16.39 12.17
C ALA A 130 16.93 -15.00 11.85
N LEU A 131 16.24 -13.93 12.21
CA LEU A 131 16.74 -12.55 12.06
C LEU A 131 18.06 -12.35 12.82
N ARG A 132 18.14 -12.82 14.05
CA ARG A 132 19.38 -12.74 14.85
C ARG A 132 20.51 -13.59 14.29
N GLN A 133 20.19 -14.72 13.72
CA GLN A 133 21.20 -15.58 13.06
C GLN A 133 21.76 -14.92 11.80
N VAL A 134 20.93 -14.29 10.98
CA VAL A 134 21.32 -13.68 9.70
C VAL A 134 21.91 -12.27 9.89
N LEU A 135 21.28 -11.44 10.72
CA LEU A 135 21.66 -10.04 10.90
C LEU A 135 22.62 -9.81 12.07
N GLY A 136 22.63 -10.74 13.04
CA GLY A 136 23.42 -10.63 14.26
C GLY A 136 22.58 -10.41 15.52
N PRO A 137 23.20 -10.51 16.71
CA PRO A 137 22.52 -10.53 18.01
C PRO A 137 21.83 -9.21 18.38
N THR A 138 22.09 -8.13 17.67
CA THR A 138 21.46 -6.81 17.91
C THR A 138 20.10 -6.65 17.27
N ALA A 139 19.67 -7.58 16.40
CA ALA A 139 18.32 -7.62 15.84
C ALA A 139 17.31 -8.12 16.89
N LEU A 140 17.08 -7.30 17.92
CA LEU A 140 16.23 -7.64 19.06
C LEU A 140 14.79 -7.20 18.83
N GLN A 141 13.85 -8.05 19.28
CA GLN A 141 12.42 -7.73 19.26
C GLN A 141 12.13 -6.50 20.12
N SER A 142 11.31 -5.60 19.61
CA SER A 142 10.74 -4.46 20.33
C SER A 142 9.23 -4.54 20.50
N GLY A 143 8.56 -5.35 19.69
CA GLY A 143 7.13 -5.61 19.76
C GLY A 143 6.72 -6.74 18.83
N SER A 144 5.56 -7.34 19.10
CA SER A 144 4.98 -8.36 18.23
C SER A 144 3.46 -8.33 18.29
N TYR A 145 2.86 -8.93 17.27
CA TYR A 145 1.42 -9.21 17.25
C TYR A 145 1.18 -10.52 16.51
N ASN A 146 0.41 -11.40 17.13
CA ASN A 146 0.15 -12.75 16.65
C ASN A 146 -1.35 -13.05 16.72
N ARG A 147 -1.92 -13.48 15.63
CA ARG A 147 -3.25 -14.07 15.54
C ARG A 147 -3.18 -15.34 14.69
N PRO A 148 -4.19 -16.21 14.73
CA PRO A 148 -4.20 -17.39 13.87
C PRO A 148 -3.85 -17.06 12.41
N GLY A 149 -2.82 -17.74 11.88
CA GLY A 149 -2.34 -17.61 10.52
C GLY A 149 -1.42 -16.43 10.21
N TYR A 150 -1.26 -15.47 11.12
CA TYR A 150 -0.50 -14.24 10.89
C TYR A 150 0.37 -13.87 12.07
N LEU A 151 1.56 -13.39 11.78
CA LEU A 151 2.46 -12.78 12.75
C LEU A 151 3.06 -11.47 12.25
N ARG A 152 3.36 -10.58 13.17
CA ARG A 152 4.07 -9.33 12.97
C ARG A 152 5.14 -9.18 14.04
N LEU A 153 6.34 -8.86 13.63
CA LEU A 153 7.48 -8.66 14.52
C LEU A 153 8.17 -7.33 14.22
N ASP A 154 8.26 -6.49 15.22
CA ASP A 154 9.04 -5.25 15.19
C ASP A 154 10.39 -5.51 15.86
N PHE A 155 11.47 -5.11 15.21
CA PHE A 155 12.84 -5.38 15.69
C PHE A 155 13.78 -4.21 15.41
N SER A 156 14.85 -4.14 16.20
CA SER A 156 15.88 -3.10 16.07
C SER A 156 16.80 -3.43 14.89
N TRP A 157 16.74 -2.59 13.86
CA TRP A 157 17.66 -2.67 12.72
C TRP A 157 17.66 -1.33 11.95
N PRO A 158 18.86 -0.78 11.61
CA PRO A 158 18.92 0.59 11.06
C PRO A 158 18.60 0.69 9.56
N GLN A 159 18.66 -0.40 8.81
CA GLN A 159 18.55 -0.40 7.36
C GLN A 159 17.41 -1.28 6.86
N GLN A 160 16.91 -0.99 5.66
CA GLN A 160 15.99 -1.88 4.95
C GLN A 160 16.68 -3.20 4.62
N LEU A 161 15.98 -4.30 4.81
CA LEU A 161 16.47 -5.61 4.38
C LEU A 161 16.39 -5.72 2.86
N SER A 162 17.47 -6.18 2.24
CA SER A 162 17.44 -6.53 0.82
C SER A 162 16.49 -7.70 0.55
N ALA A 163 16.09 -7.90 -0.69
CA ALA A 163 15.27 -9.06 -1.07
C ALA A 163 15.99 -10.38 -0.73
N ASP A 164 17.30 -10.44 -0.98
CA ASP A 164 18.13 -11.61 -0.68
C ASP A 164 18.20 -11.87 0.83
N THR A 165 18.43 -10.84 1.64
CA THR A 165 18.45 -10.98 3.11
C THR A 165 17.10 -11.44 3.66
N ARG A 166 15.97 -10.94 3.12
CA ARG A 166 14.64 -11.41 3.52
C ARG A 166 14.42 -12.88 3.16
N SER A 167 14.85 -13.28 1.95
CA SER A 167 14.78 -14.68 1.51
C SER A 167 15.65 -15.57 2.39
N GLU A 168 16.85 -15.13 2.79
CA GLU A 168 17.73 -15.88 3.69
C GLU A 168 17.10 -16.06 5.07
N VAL A 169 16.49 -15.00 5.64
CA VAL A 169 15.77 -15.10 6.94
C VAL A 169 14.60 -16.08 6.83
N GLU A 170 13.82 -16.02 5.74
CA GLU A 170 12.71 -16.94 5.50
C GLU A 170 13.20 -18.39 5.35
N GLU A 171 14.30 -18.59 4.64
CA GLU A 171 14.92 -19.91 4.48
C GLU A 171 15.39 -20.48 5.83
N VAL A 172 16.12 -19.69 6.62
CA VAL A 172 16.59 -20.11 7.97
C VAL A 172 15.38 -20.46 8.86
N ALA A 173 14.32 -19.65 8.84
CA ALA A 173 13.10 -19.92 9.59
C ALA A 173 12.46 -21.26 9.16
N ASN A 174 12.28 -21.49 7.87
CA ASN A 174 11.68 -22.72 7.35
C ASN A 174 12.58 -23.95 7.56
N LEU A 175 13.91 -23.81 7.54
CA LEU A 175 14.82 -24.88 7.89
C LEU A 175 14.70 -25.28 9.37
N ALA A 176 14.57 -24.31 10.28
CA ALA A 176 14.32 -24.58 11.70
C ALA A 176 12.96 -25.25 11.93
N ILE A 177 11.90 -24.83 11.21
CA ILE A 177 10.60 -25.50 11.22
C ILE A 177 10.73 -26.94 10.76
N ARG A 178 11.41 -27.18 9.65
CA ARG A 178 11.63 -28.52 9.07
C ARG A 178 12.46 -29.42 9.99
N ALA A 179 13.36 -28.84 10.79
CA ALA A 179 14.23 -29.60 11.68
C ALA A 179 13.49 -30.24 12.87
N ASP A 180 12.20 -29.98 13.03
CA ASP A 180 11.35 -30.51 14.10
C ASP A 180 11.92 -30.30 15.51
N LEU A 181 12.40 -29.07 15.75
CA LEU A 181 13.03 -28.70 17.02
C LEU A 181 12.01 -28.79 18.16
N PRO A 182 12.38 -29.33 19.34
CA PRO A 182 11.48 -29.36 20.49
C PRO A 182 11.22 -27.95 21.00
N VAL A 183 9.96 -27.69 21.38
CA VAL A 183 9.53 -26.47 22.06
C VAL A 183 9.28 -26.79 23.52
N GLN A 184 10.03 -26.17 24.41
CA GLN A 184 9.95 -26.40 25.84
C GLN A 184 9.63 -25.12 26.59
N ALA A 185 8.78 -25.22 27.58
CA ALA A 185 8.44 -24.11 28.47
C ALA A 185 8.66 -24.54 29.92
N PHE A 186 9.34 -23.71 30.69
CA PHE A 186 9.59 -23.95 32.11
C PHE A 186 9.62 -22.64 32.89
N TYR A 187 9.40 -22.74 34.21
CA TYR A 187 9.45 -21.61 35.13
C TYR A 187 10.81 -21.60 35.84
N THR A 188 11.36 -20.41 36.05
CA THR A 188 12.61 -20.20 36.77
C THR A 188 12.66 -18.78 37.35
N SER A 189 13.65 -18.50 38.19
CA SER A 189 13.84 -17.13 38.67
C SER A 189 14.35 -16.20 37.59
N LEU A 190 14.02 -14.92 37.64
CA LEU A 190 14.49 -13.92 36.69
C LEU A 190 16.03 -13.83 36.60
N PRO A 191 16.80 -13.89 37.75
CA PRO A 191 18.25 -13.96 37.68
C PRO A 191 18.78 -15.21 36.94
N GLU A 192 18.17 -16.36 37.14
CA GLU A 192 18.57 -17.59 36.45
C GLU A 192 18.21 -17.53 34.95
N ALA A 193 17.03 -17.01 34.60
CA ALA A 193 16.67 -16.79 33.20
C ALA A 193 17.70 -15.91 32.47
N ARG A 194 18.16 -14.85 33.10
CA ARG A 194 19.24 -14.00 32.56
C ARG A 194 20.57 -14.74 32.45
N ARG A 195 20.91 -15.55 33.46
CA ARG A 195 22.15 -16.33 33.46
C ARG A 195 22.22 -17.34 32.30
N ILE A 196 21.09 -17.96 31.97
CA ILE A 196 21.02 -18.89 30.83
C ILE A 196 20.84 -18.17 29.48
N GLY A 197 20.85 -16.83 29.46
CA GLY A 197 20.77 -16.03 28.23
C GLY A 197 19.35 -15.91 27.64
N ALA A 198 18.31 -16.08 28.45
CA ALA A 198 16.94 -15.86 27.99
C ALA A 198 16.72 -14.37 27.64
N LEU A 199 16.19 -14.11 26.45
CA LEU A 199 15.89 -12.75 26.00
C LEU A 199 14.62 -12.25 26.66
N ALA A 200 14.67 -11.02 27.18
CA ALA A 200 13.53 -10.31 27.71
C ALA A 200 13.10 -9.22 26.72
N LEU A 201 11.81 -8.98 26.61
CA LEU A 201 11.29 -7.85 25.84
C LEU A 201 11.70 -6.53 26.49
N PHE A 202 12.09 -5.58 25.68
CA PHE A 202 12.50 -4.26 26.15
C PHE A 202 11.30 -3.51 26.73
N GLY A 203 11.48 -2.98 27.97
CA GLY A 203 10.45 -2.15 28.63
C GLY A 203 9.39 -2.91 29.41
N GLU A 204 9.41 -4.25 29.45
CA GLU A 204 8.50 -5.03 30.29
C GLU A 204 9.05 -5.22 31.70
N THR A 205 8.14 -5.28 32.67
CA THR A 205 8.45 -5.63 34.07
C THR A 205 8.08 -7.09 34.30
N TYR A 206 9.01 -7.82 34.87
CA TYR A 206 8.85 -9.25 35.15
C TYR A 206 8.73 -9.51 36.64
N ASP A 207 7.91 -10.48 36.99
CA ASP A 207 7.86 -11.01 38.38
C ASP A 207 9.18 -11.74 38.74
N GLU A 208 9.38 -12.12 39.97
CA GLU A 208 10.55 -12.88 40.45
C GLU A 208 10.64 -14.25 39.75
N GLU A 209 9.51 -14.89 39.52
CA GLU A 209 9.38 -16.14 38.78
C GLU A 209 8.89 -15.81 37.34
N VAL A 210 9.61 -16.30 36.36
CA VAL A 210 9.35 -16.04 34.93
C VAL A 210 9.22 -17.35 34.16
N ARG A 211 8.42 -17.31 33.08
CA ARG A 211 8.30 -18.43 32.15
C ARG A 211 9.26 -18.22 30.98
N VAL A 212 10.12 -19.22 30.75
CA VAL A 212 11.03 -19.27 29.61
C VAL A 212 10.48 -20.23 28.57
N VAL A 213 10.52 -19.84 27.31
CA VAL A 213 10.20 -20.69 26.16
C VAL A 213 11.46 -20.88 25.32
N GLU A 214 11.79 -22.14 25.03
CA GLU A 214 12.90 -22.52 24.17
C GLU A 214 12.38 -23.25 22.92
N ILE A 215 12.96 -22.92 21.77
CA ILE A 215 12.82 -23.70 20.53
C ILE A 215 14.21 -24.13 20.10
N GLY A 216 14.48 -25.46 20.12
CA GLY A 216 15.82 -25.99 19.87
C GLY A 216 16.87 -25.53 20.89
N GLY A 217 16.46 -25.46 22.17
CA GLY A 217 17.33 -25.02 23.25
C GLY A 217 17.70 -23.53 23.14
N GLU A 218 19.02 -23.26 23.13
CA GLU A 218 19.52 -21.88 23.09
C GLU A 218 19.39 -21.16 21.73
N TRP A 219 18.98 -21.88 20.67
CA TRP A 219 18.75 -21.25 19.37
C TRP A 219 17.68 -20.16 19.44
N SER A 220 16.57 -20.45 20.14
CA SER A 220 15.56 -19.44 20.52
C SER A 220 15.20 -19.66 21.98
N ARG A 221 15.56 -18.73 22.86
CA ARG A 221 15.30 -18.78 24.30
C ARG A 221 14.83 -17.42 24.78
N GLU A 222 13.56 -17.32 25.13
CA GLU A 222 12.91 -16.03 25.41
C GLU A 222 11.99 -16.10 26.61
N LEU A 223 11.82 -14.99 27.34
CA LEU A 223 10.76 -14.85 28.34
C LEU A 223 9.43 -14.69 27.61
N CYS A 224 8.52 -15.63 27.81
CA CYS A 224 7.24 -15.62 27.08
C CYS A 224 6.11 -16.29 27.87
N GLY A 225 4.99 -15.56 28.01
CA GLY A 225 3.75 -16.05 28.62
C GLY A 225 2.74 -16.63 27.62
N GLY A 226 3.04 -16.66 26.34
CA GLY A 226 2.13 -17.09 25.28
C GLY A 226 1.93 -18.60 25.17
N THR A 227 1.05 -19.01 24.27
CA THR A 227 0.83 -20.41 23.93
C THR A 227 1.67 -20.79 22.71
N HIS A 228 2.21 -22.01 22.74
CA HIS A 228 3.16 -22.48 21.72
C HIS A 228 2.80 -23.88 21.22
N VAL A 229 3.32 -24.22 20.04
CA VAL A 229 3.35 -25.60 19.54
C VAL A 229 4.35 -26.41 20.36
N LEU A 230 4.28 -27.74 20.26
CA LEU A 230 5.20 -28.66 20.98
C LEU A 230 6.51 -28.91 20.20
N HIS A 231 6.43 -28.76 18.88
CA HIS A 231 7.56 -28.95 17.96
C HIS A 231 7.53 -27.86 16.88
N SER A 232 8.67 -27.40 16.42
CA SER A 232 8.76 -26.36 15.40
C SER A 232 8.07 -26.76 14.09
N SER A 233 8.05 -28.03 13.74
CA SER A 233 7.35 -28.55 12.55
C SER A 233 5.84 -28.26 12.55
N GLN A 234 5.24 -28.14 13.71
CA GLN A 234 3.82 -27.83 13.86
C GLN A 234 3.46 -26.38 13.51
N VAL A 235 4.45 -25.48 13.40
CA VAL A 235 4.25 -24.11 12.86
C VAL A 235 3.76 -24.19 11.41
N GLY A 236 4.20 -25.21 10.69
CA GLY A 236 3.96 -25.34 9.25
C GLY A 236 4.82 -24.36 8.43
N PRO A 237 4.69 -24.34 7.11
CA PRO A 237 5.46 -23.44 6.27
C PRO A 237 5.14 -21.99 6.57
N LEU A 238 6.18 -21.13 6.45
CA LEU A 238 6.13 -19.71 6.75
C LEU A 238 6.54 -18.90 5.52
N ALA A 239 5.83 -17.82 5.23
CA ALA A 239 6.22 -16.84 4.21
C ALA A 239 6.27 -15.43 4.81
N ILE A 240 7.40 -14.75 4.63
CA ILE A 240 7.56 -13.33 4.95
C ILE A 240 6.95 -12.52 3.81
N THR A 241 5.83 -11.84 4.08
CA THR A 241 5.06 -11.12 3.06
C THR A 241 5.45 -9.66 2.92
N SER A 242 5.97 -9.05 3.98
CA SER A 242 6.39 -7.64 3.96
C SER A 242 7.55 -7.36 4.91
N GLU A 243 8.29 -6.30 4.60
CA GLU A 243 9.29 -5.69 5.48
C GLU A 243 9.21 -4.18 5.31
N THR A 244 8.99 -3.45 6.41
CA THR A 244 8.74 -2.01 6.40
C THR A 244 9.45 -1.29 7.55
N SER A 245 9.61 0.04 7.43
CA SER A 245 10.07 0.88 8.53
C SER A 245 8.90 1.28 9.43
N VAL A 246 9.08 1.23 10.74
CA VAL A 246 8.12 1.71 11.73
C VAL A 246 8.67 2.82 12.61
N GLY A 247 9.90 3.26 12.35
CA GLY A 247 10.57 4.32 13.07
C GLY A 247 12.06 4.33 12.79
N ALA A 248 12.78 5.30 13.35
CA ALA A 248 14.23 5.37 13.23
C ALA A 248 14.88 4.16 13.90
N GLY A 249 15.67 3.38 13.15
CA GLY A 249 16.33 2.19 13.65
C GLY A 249 15.41 1.01 13.97
N MET A 250 14.17 1.05 13.50
CA MET A 250 13.15 0.02 13.77
C MET A 250 12.54 -0.50 12.48
N ARG A 251 12.54 -1.81 12.32
CA ARG A 251 11.96 -2.51 11.18
C ARG A 251 10.82 -3.42 11.62
N ARG A 252 9.90 -3.68 10.72
CA ARG A 252 8.76 -4.59 10.89
C ARG A 252 8.80 -5.64 9.81
N VAL A 253 8.68 -6.90 10.19
CA VAL A 253 8.36 -8.00 9.27
C VAL A 253 6.97 -8.53 9.58
N GLU A 254 6.26 -8.90 8.52
CA GLU A 254 4.98 -9.59 8.60
C GLU A 254 5.11 -10.92 7.89
N ALA A 255 4.53 -11.97 8.47
CA ALA A 255 4.57 -13.30 7.90
C ALA A 255 3.25 -14.05 8.06
N LEU A 256 3.02 -14.98 7.18
CA LEU A 256 1.89 -15.91 7.21
C LEU A 256 2.38 -17.31 7.56
N VAL A 257 1.60 -18.01 8.37
CA VAL A 257 1.86 -19.38 8.81
C VAL A 257 0.60 -20.24 8.72
N GLY A 258 0.76 -21.56 8.85
CA GLY A 258 -0.35 -22.47 8.94
C GLY A 258 -1.32 -22.33 7.76
N ARG A 259 -2.62 -22.18 8.06
CA ARG A 259 -3.68 -22.13 7.06
C ARG A 259 -3.57 -20.93 6.10
N ASP A 260 -3.19 -19.76 6.63
CA ASP A 260 -3.14 -18.52 5.84
C ASP A 260 -1.98 -18.54 4.83
N PHE A 261 -0.89 -19.28 5.12
CA PHE A 261 0.17 -19.54 4.15
C PHE A 261 -0.35 -20.22 2.87
N PHE A 262 -1.21 -21.22 2.99
CA PHE A 262 -1.75 -21.89 1.81
C PHE A 262 -2.69 -20.98 1.01
N GLY A 263 -3.45 -20.14 1.69
CA GLY A 263 -4.25 -19.10 1.04
C GLY A 263 -3.40 -18.10 0.25
N TYR A 264 -2.29 -17.68 0.82
CA TYR A 264 -1.31 -16.80 0.17
C TYR A 264 -0.71 -17.49 -1.07
N LEU A 265 -0.17 -18.70 -0.92
CA LEU A 265 0.44 -19.45 -2.02
C LEU A 265 -0.54 -19.69 -3.19
N ARG A 266 -1.82 -19.95 -2.88
CA ARG A 266 -2.86 -20.10 -3.91
C ARG A 266 -3.08 -18.80 -4.69
N ARG A 267 -3.08 -17.63 -4.02
CA ARG A 267 -3.21 -16.34 -4.70
C ARG A 267 -2.01 -16.03 -5.59
N GLU A 268 -0.79 -16.27 -5.10
CA GLU A 268 0.44 -16.10 -5.88
C GLU A 268 0.44 -16.99 -7.14
N ARG A 269 0.06 -18.26 -7.01
CA ARG A 269 -0.07 -19.17 -8.16
C ARG A 269 -1.11 -18.68 -9.16
N ALA A 270 -2.30 -18.29 -8.69
CA ALA A 270 -3.35 -17.78 -9.57
C ALA A 270 -2.91 -16.52 -10.33
N LEU A 271 -2.14 -15.63 -9.70
CA LEU A 271 -1.57 -14.45 -10.33
C LEU A 271 -0.58 -14.83 -11.43
N VAL A 272 0.36 -15.74 -11.14
CA VAL A 272 1.33 -16.23 -12.12
C VAL A 272 0.62 -16.93 -13.29
N ASP A 273 -0.33 -17.80 -13.00
CA ASP A 273 -1.13 -18.49 -14.02
C ASP A 273 -1.88 -17.50 -14.92
N GLY A 274 -2.48 -16.47 -14.34
CA GLY A 274 -3.12 -15.40 -15.10
C GLY A 274 -2.17 -14.65 -16.03
N LEU A 275 -0.97 -14.35 -15.55
CA LEU A 275 0.07 -13.70 -16.36
C LEU A 275 0.56 -14.59 -17.50
N THR A 276 0.84 -15.86 -17.23
CA THR A 276 1.29 -16.82 -18.25
C THR A 276 0.23 -17.05 -19.34
N GLN A 277 -1.03 -17.12 -18.96
CA GLN A 277 -2.15 -17.23 -19.93
C GLN A 277 -2.28 -15.95 -20.78
N THR A 278 -2.23 -14.79 -20.16
CA THR A 278 -2.36 -13.49 -20.85
C THR A 278 -1.21 -13.26 -21.82
N LEU A 279 0.03 -13.52 -21.39
CA LEU A 279 1.24 -13.28 -22.14
C LEU A 279 1.60 -14.45 -23.09
N ARG A 280 0.97 -15.60 -22.90
CA ARG A 280 1.20 -16.85 -23.67
C ARG A 280 2.66 -17.30 -23.67
N VAL A 281 3.27 -17.26 -22.49
CA VAL A 281 4.65 -17.72 -22.24
C VAL A 281 4.71 -18.52 -20.93
N PRO A 282 5.68 -19.41 -20.74
CA PRO A 282 5.94 -20.04 -19.44
C PRO A 282 6.27 -19.00 -18.35
N ALA A 283 6.11 -19.37 -17.08
CA ALA A 283 6.27 -18.46 -15.94
C ALA A 283 7.67 -17.83 -15.84
N ASP A 284 8.71 -18.59 -16.15
CA ASP A 284 10.11 -18.15 -16.17
C ASP A 284 10.40 -17.11 -17.26
N GLN A 285 9.58 -17.05 -18.32
CA GLN A 285 9.73 -16.09 -19.42
C GLN A 285 8.84 -14.83 -19.24
N VAL A 286 8.00 -14.77 -18.22
CA VAL A 286 7.11 -13.62 -18.00
C VAL A 286 7.88 -12.29 -17.86
N PRO A 287 8.97 -12.20 -17.09
CA PRO A 287 9.73 -10.95 -16.97
C PRO A 287 10.28 -10.44 -18.30
N GLU A 288 10.89 -11.32 -19.09
CA GLU A 288 11.42 -11.00 -20.40
C GLU A 288 10.33 -10.56 -21.38
N ARG A 289 9.18 -11.26 -21.36
CA ARG A 289 8.04 -10.92 -22.21
C ARG A 289 7.47 -9.54 -21.90
N VAL A 290 7.34 -9.20 -20.62
CA VAL A 290 6.91 -7.87 -20.18
C VAL A 290 7.89 -6.80 -20.65
N GLN A 291 9.20 -7.01 -20.47
CA GLN A 291 10.22 -6.07 -20.93
C GLN A 291 10.14 -5.86 -22.46
N SER A 292 10.02 -6.95 -23.22
CA SER A 292 9.86 -6.89 -24.68
C SER A 292 8.63 -6.09 -25.11
N LEU A 293 7.50 -6.24 -24.41
CA LEU A 293 6.28 -5.48 -24.69
C LEU A 293 6.45 -4.00 -24.39
N LEU A 294 7.12 -3.64 -23.30
CA LEU A 294 7.42 -2.25 -22.96
C LEU A 294 8.34 -1.59 -23.99
N ASP A 295 9.35 -2.31 -24.46
CA ASP A 295 10.27 -1.78 -25.51
C ASP A 295 9.56 -1.60 -26.85
N ARG A 296 8.68 -2.54 -27.21
CA ARG A 296 7.83 -2.41 -28.42
C ARG A 296 6.85 -1.26 -28.30
N LEU A 297 6.25 -1.03 -27.13
CA LEU A 297 5.36 0.09 -26.90
C LEU A 297 6.11 1.41 -27.09
N ARG A 298 7.27 1.58 -26.46
CA ARG A 298 8.11 2.79 -26.63
C ARG A 298 8.51 3.03 -28.09
N ALA A 299 8.86 1.96 -28.80
CA ALA A 299 9.20 2.07 -30.23
C ALA A 299 7.99 2.49 -31.08
N ALA A 300 6.80 1.93 -30.77
CA ALA A 300 5.57 2.29 -31.47
C ALA A 300 5.14 3.74 -31.21
N GLU A 301 5.25 4.20 -29.96
CA GLU A 301 4.97 5.60 -29.58
C GLU A 301 5.91 6.56 -30.32
N LYS A 302 7.21 6.28 -30.32
CA LYS A 302 8.19 7.08 -31.05
C LYS A 302 7.91 7.13 -32.56
N GLU A 303 7.53 6.01 -33.18
CA GLU A 303 7.20 5.95 -34.59
C GLU A 303 5.89 6.70 -34.87
N LEU A 304 4.91 6.61 -34.01
CA LEU A 304 3.65 7.38 -34.11
C LEU A 304 3.94 8.90 -34.10
N ASP A 305 4.79 9.34 -33.16
CA ASP A 305 5.17 10.75 -33.05
C ASP A 305 5.93 11.22 -34.32
N ARG A 306 6.82 10.38 -34.85
CA ARG A 306 7.51 10.65 -36.11
C ARG A 306 6.53 10.80 -37.30
N LEU A 307 5.58 9.84 -37.42
CA LEU A 307 4.58 9.87 -38.47
C LEU A 307 3.63 11.07 -38.36
N ARG A 308 3.26 11.44 -37.14
CA ARG A 308 2.47 12.66 -36.87
C ARG A 308 3.22 13.90 -37.29
N ALA A 309 4.50 14.04 -36.92
CA ALA A 309 5.33 15.16 -37.30
C ALA A 309 5.47 15.27 -38.84
N GLU A 310 5.71 14.16 -39.54
CA GLU A 310 5.78 14.12 -40.99
C GLU A 310 4.45 14.50 -41.66
N SER A 311 3.34 14.01 -41.14
CA SER A 311 1.98 14.35 -41.61
C SER A 311 1.68 15.83 -41.46
N VAL A 312 2.09 16.42 -40.35
CA VAL A 312 1.95 17.86 -40.10
C VAL A 312 2.73 18.68 -41.12
N LEU A 313 4.01 18.29 -41.39
CA LEU A 313 4.88 19.02 -42.33
C LEU A 313 4.47 18.82 -43.81
N ALA A 314 3.84 17.68 -44.12
CA ALA A 314 3.37 17.42 -45.50
C ALA A 314 2.35 18.49 -45.99
N GLY A 315 1.60 19.11 -45.08
CA GLY A 315 0.67 20.19 -45.39
C GLY A 315 1.32 21.57 -45.65
N ALA A 316 2.58 21.75 -45.27
CA ALA A 316 3.25 23.05 -45.28
C ALA A 316 3.34 23.68 -46.70
N GLY A 317 3.55 22.85 -47.72
CA GLY A 317 3.59 23.33 -49.12
C GLY A 317 2.26 23.91 -49.60
N ALA A 318 1.15 23.24 -49.29
CA ALA A 318 -0.20 23.71 -49.61
C ALA A 318 -0.57 25.01 -48.85
N LEU A 319 -0.19 25.09 -47.58
CA LEU A 319 -0.40 26.30 -46.78
C LEU A 319 0.40 27.48 -47.34
N ALA A 320 1.66 27.28 -47.73
CA ALA A 320 2.49 28.33 -48.33
C ALA A 320 1.93 28.80 -49.70
N ALA A 321 1.42 27.86 -50.53
CA ALA A 321 0.80 28.18 -51.82
C ALA A 321 -0.54 28.94 -51.67
N ALA A 322 -1.22 28.82 -50.52
CA ALA A 322 -2.45 29.54 -50.22
C ALA A 322 -2.23 30.96 -49.64
N ALA A 323 -0.99 31.46 -49.64
CA ALA A 323 -0.67 32.80 -49.15
C ALA A 323 -1.42 33.89 -49.92
N LYS A 324 -2.06 34.80 -49.19
CA LYS A 324 -2.73 35.96 -49.76
C LYS A 324 -1.80 37.15 -49.79
N ASP A 325 -2.00 38.04 -50.76
CA ASP A 325 -1.30 39.33 -50.83
C ASP A 325 -2.03 40.36 -49.97
N VAL A 326 -1.32 40.92 -49.00
CA VAL A 326 -1.83 42.04 -48.19
C VAL A 326 -0.82 43.18 -48.27
N GLY A 327 -1.05 44.11 -49.18
CA GLY A 327 -0.18 45.28 -49.37
C GLY A 327 1.27 44.95 -49.73
N GLY A 328 1.51 43.88 -50.49
CA GLY A 328 2.84 43.43 -50.87
C GLY A 328 3.45 42.36 -49.91
N VAL A 329 2.79 42.05 -48.82
CA VAL A 329 3.21 40.99 -47.88
C VAL A 329 2.41 39.72 -48.14
N ALA A 330 3.09 38.56 -48.25
CA ALA A 330 2.46 37.25 -48.36
C ALA A 330 1.99 36.80 -46.96
N VAL A 331 0.69 36.66 -46.78
CA VAL A 331 0.08 36.29 -45.51
C VAL A 331 -0.56 34.92 -45.61
N VAL A 332 -0.15 33.99 -44.75
CA VAL A 332 -0.81 32.71 -44.54
C VAL A 332 -1.50 32.75 -43.16
N ALA A 333 -2.83 32.72 -43.16
CA ALA A 333 -3.63 32.68 -41.93
C ALA A 333 -4.62 31.52 -42.06
N ALA A 334 -4.42 30.45 -41.26
CA ALA A 334 -5.23 29.24 -41.36
C ALA A 334 -5.39 28.51 -40.04
N GLU A 335 -6.56 27.88 -39.84
CA GLU A 335 -6.72 26.84 -38.85
C GLU A 335 -6.24 25.51 -39.38
N VAL A 336 -5.38 24.80 -38.64
CA VAL A 336 -4.87 23.50 -39.02
C VAL A 336 -5.54 22.39 -38.21
N PRO A 337 -5.99 21.31 -38.86
CA PRO A 337 -6.61 20.17 -38.18
C PRO A 337 -5.58 19.36 -37.43
N GLY A 338 -6.05 18.43 -36.58
CA GLY A 338 -5.20 17.41 -35.93
C GLY A 338 -4.80 17.70 -34.51
N GLY A 339 -5.30 18.75 -33.88
CA GLY A 339 -5.07 18.98 -32.46
C GLY A 339 -3.61 19.26 -32.09
N LEU A 340 -2.90 20.01 -32.96
CA LEU A 340 -1.48 20.28 -32.78
C LEU A 340 -1.19 21.06 -31.50
N GLY A 341 -0.22 20.56 -30.71
CA GLY A 341 0.34 21.30 -29.59
C GLY A 341 1.20 22.48 -30.06
N GLY A 342 1.51 23.40 -29.14
CA GLY A 342 2.27 24.61 -29.43
C GLY A 342 3.65 24.33 -30.11
N GLY A 343 4.32 23.25 -29.76
CA GLY A 343 5.61 22.85 -30.35
C GLY A 343 5.50 22.37 -31.78
N GLU A 344 4.53 21.51 -32.06
CA GLU A 344 4.25 20.99 -33.41
C GLU A 344 3.77 22.13 -34.36
N LEU A 345 2.86 22.94 -33.83
CA LEU A 345 2.36 24.12 -34.57
C LEU A 345 3.47 25.11 -34.89
N ARG A 346 4.41 25.31 -33.98
CA ARG A 346 5.59 26.15 -34.21
C ARG A 346 6.48 25.60 -35.29
N SER A 347 6.73 24.28 -35.33
CA SER A 347 7.51 23.63 -36.36
C SER A 347 6.89 23.80 -37.73
N LEU A 348 5.56 23.62 -37.84
CA LEU A 348 4.82 23.83 -39.07
C LEU A 348 4.87 25.28 -39.55
N VAL A 349 4.66 26.24 -38.67
CA VAL A 349 4.73 27.67 -38.98
C VAL A 349 6.09 28.06 -39.53
N LEU A 350 7.18 27.54 -38.94
CA LEU A 350 8.52 27.81 -39.38
C LEU A 350 8.82 27.19 -40.77
N ASP A 351 8.33 25.97 -41.03
CA ASP A 351 8.46 25.31 -42.31
C ASP A 351 7.66 26.06 -43.40
N VAL A 352 6.41 26.44 -43.14
CA VAL A 352 5.62 27.27 -44.07
C VAL A 352 6.30 28.59 -44.34
N ARG A 353 6.83 29.28 -43.33
CA ARG A 353 7.57 30.53 -43.50
C ARG A 353 8.80 30.35 -44.39
N GLY A 354 9.55 29.24 -44.23
CA GLY A 354 10.74 28.93 -45.03
C GLY A 354 10.43 28.69 -46.51
N ARG A 355 9.15 28.39 -46.85
CA ARG A 355 8.69 28.19 -48.24
C ARG A 355 8.16 29.48 -48.91
N LEU A 356 7.97 30.54 -48.13
CA LEU A 356 7.65 31.85 -48.69
C LEU A 356 8.91 32.51 -49.29
N SER A 357 8.71 33.37 -50.32
CA SER A 357 9.82 34.11 -50.96
C SER A 357 10.58 34.96 -49.92
N PRO A 358 11.92 34.87 -49.84
CA PRO A 358 12.71 35.71 -48.92
C PRO A 358 12.73 37.17 -49.33
N ASP A 359 12.55 37.47 -50.61
CA ASP A 359 12.61 38.83 -51.17
C ASP A 359 11.31 39.64 -50.97
N ARG A 360 10.31 39.00 -50.42
CA ARG A 360 8.99 39.57 -50.13
C ARG A 360 8.63 39.38 -48.68
N GLY A 361 7.97 40.38 -48.05
CA GLY A 361 7.43 40.23 -46.71
C GLY A 361 6.55 38.98 -46.60
N GLY A 362 6.78 38.15 -45.59
CA GLY A 362 6.06 36.90 -45.35
C GLY A 362 5.63 36.78 -43.88
N VAL A 363 4.34 36.52 -43.67
CA VAL A 363 3.74 36.30 -42.35
C VAL A 363 2.96 34.98 -42.38
N VAL A 364 3.21 34.12 -41.43
CA VAL A 364 2.49 32.87 -41.27
C VAL A 364 1.86 32.86 -39.87
N ALA A 365 0.55 32.77 -39.81
CA ALA A 365 -0.23 32.66 -38.58
C ALA A 365 -1.09 31.39 -38.63
N LEU A 366 -0.78 30.42 -37.85
CA LEU A 366 -1.57 29.19 -37.77
C LEU A 366 -2.18 29.02 -36.37
N ALA A 367 -3.42 28.52 -36.33
CA ALA A 367 -4.13 28.16 -35.12
C ALA A 367 -4.54 26.68 -35.14
N SER A 368 -4.65 26.08 -33.99
CA SER A 368 -5.07 24.69 -33.82
C SER A 368 -5.94 24.55 -32.59
N ARG A 369 -6.93 23.64 -32.65
CA ARG A 369 -7.75 23.22 -31.50
C ARG A 369 -7.13 21.95 -30.89
N ALA A 370 -6.73 21.99 -29.64
CA ALA A 370 -6.21 20.84 -28.92
C ALA A 370 -6.85 20.79 -27.52
N ASP A 371 -7.47 19.67 -27.16
CA ASP A 371 -8.08 19.43 -25.83
C ASP A 371 -9.01 20.56 -25.36
N GLY A 372 -9.84 21.09 -26.29
CA GLY A 372 -10.78 22.19 -25.98
C GLY A 372 -10.13 23.56 -25.81
N LYS A 373 -8.84 23.67 -26.07
CA LYS A 373 -8.06 24.91 -26.03
C LYS A 373 -7.59 25.30 -27.43
N VAL A 374 -7.18 26.55 -27.56
CA VAL A 374 -6.59 27.08 -28.79
C VAL A 374 -5.10 27.27 -28.60
N ASN A 375 -4.31 26.77 -29.54
CA ASN A 375 -2.90 27.14 -29.71
C ASN A 375 -2.80 27.96 -30.99
N PHE A 376 -2.01 29.03 -31.00
CA PHE A 376 -1.67 29.77 -32.22
C PHE A 376 -0.23 30.24 -32.20
N VAL A 377 0.37 30.21 -33.33
CA VAL A 377 1.76 30.60 -33.54
C VAL A 377 1.86 31.49 -34.79
N VAL A 378 2.66 32.55 -34.69
CA VAL A 378 2.92 33.47 -35.77
C VAL A 378 4.43 33.57 -36.03
N ALA A 379 4.85 33.55 -37.26
CA ALA A 379 6.21 33.83 -37.66
C ALA A 379 6.26 34.82 -38.84
N THR A 380 7.28 35.69 -38.80
CA THR A 380 7.56 36.65 -39.86
C THR A 380 8.96 36.38 -40.46
N ASN A 381 9.15 36.60 -41.76
CA ASN A 381 10.47 36.61 -42.37
C ASN A 381 11.14 38.00 -42.22
N GLU A 382 12.39 38.11 -42.63
CA GLU A 382 13.17 39.34 -42.48
C GLU A 382 12.56 40.50 -43.29
N ALA A 383 12.11 40.25 -44.52
CA ALA A 383 11.48 41.26 -45.37
C ALA A 383 10.19 41.84 -44.74
N ALA A 384 9.38 41.03 -44.02
CA ALA A 384 8.21 41.52 -43.31
C ALA A 384 8.61 42.40 -42.11
N ARG A 385 9.67 42.02 -41.37
CA ARG A 385 10.15 42.80 -40.23
C ARG A 385 10.75 44.14 -40.65
N LEU A 386 11.39 44.21 -41.81
CA LEU A 386 11.83 45.49 -42.42
C LEU A 386 10.67 46.40 -42.73
N GLN A 387 9.48 45.86 -42.98
CA GLN A 387 8.22 46.61 -43.11
C GLN A 387 7.49 46.82 -41.77
N GLN A 388 8.20 46.65 -40.65
CA GLN A 388 7.69 46.83 -39.27
C GLN A 388 6.55 45.87 -38.89
N VAL A 389 6.42 44.71 -39.55
CA VAL A 389 5.45 43.66 -39.20
C VAL A 389 6.07 42.74 -38.17
N SER A 390 5.57 42.77 -36.92
CA SER A 390 6.03 41.97 -35.79
C SER A 390 5.12 40.78 -35.54
N ALA A 391 5.67 39.57 -35.39
CA ALA A 391 4.93 38.39 -34.99
C ALA A 391 4.28 38.59 -33.59
N GLY A 392 4.97 39.26 -32.67
CA GLY A 392 4.44 39.58 -31.35
C GLY A 392 3.20 40.48 -31.38
N GLU A 393 3.13 41.44 -32.29
CA GLU A 393 1.97 42.31 -32.48
C GLU A 393 0.78 41.53 -33.07
N VAL A 394 1.02 40.69 -34.05
CA VAL A 394 -0.02 39.85 -34.69
C VAL A 394 -0.60 38.88 -33.62
N VAL A 395 0.25 38.25 -32.83
CA VAL A 395 -0.20 37.38 -31.74
C VAL A 395 -1.08 38.13 -30.71
N ARG A 396 -0.72 39.36 -30.36
CA ARG A 396 -1.53 40.19 -29.47
C ARG A 396 -2.89 40.54 -30.06
N ALA A 397 -2.97 40.72 -31.37
CA ALA A 397 -4.24 40.97 -32.08
C ALA A 397 -5.10 39.71 -32.13
N MET A 398 -4.52 38.52 -32.26
CA MET A 398 -5.24 37.24 -32.34
C MET A 398 -5.78 36.75 -30.97
N ALA A 399 -5.19 37.18 -29.87
CA ALA A 399 -5.47 36.62 -28.56
C ALA A 399 -6.88 36.94 -27.98
N PRO A 400 -7.45 38.14 -28.09
CA PRO A 400 -8.75 38.47 -27.50
C PRO A 400 -9.92 37.62 -28.03
N PRO A 401 -10.09 37.37 -29.35
CA PRO A 401 -11.19 36.56 -29.84
C PRO A 401 -11.23 35.12 -29.35
N VAL A 402 -10.09 34.57 -28.97
CA VAL A 402 -9.97 33.21 -28.47
C VAL A 402 -9.93 33.13 -26.95
N GLY A 403 -10.27 34.22 -26.25
CA GLY A 403 -10.25 34.30 -24.79
C GLY A 403 -8.84 34.01 -24.22
N GLY A 404 -7.81 34.51 -24.88
CA GLY A 404 -6.45 34.07 -24.63
C GLY A 404 -5.44 35.18 -24.40
N ARG A 405 -4.17 34.76 -24.33
CA ARG A 405 -3.00 35.61 -24.22
C ARG A 405 -1.87 35.06 -25.09
N GLY A 406 -1.00 35.93 -25.50
CA GLY A 406 0.17 35.52 -26.24
C GLY A 406 1.21 36.64 -26.35
N GLY A 407 2.38 36.26 -26.80
CA GLY A 407 3.50 37.18 -27.00
C GLY A 407 4.72 36.45 -27.54
N GLY A 408 5.77 37.18 -27.76
CA GLY A 408 7.01 36.66 -28.29
C GLY A 408 7.84 37.75 -28.95
N LYS A 409 8.83 37.34 -29.74
CA LYS A 409 9.70 38.24 -30.49
C LYS A 409 9.07 38.66 -31.81
N ASP A 410 9.76 39.55 -32.53
CA ASP A 410 9.28 40.02 -33.83
C ASP A 410 9.31 38.96 -34.93
N ASP A 411 10.20 37.96 -34.78
CA ASP A 411 10.38 36.86 -35.73
C ASP A 411 9.43 35.71 -35.50
N VAL A 412 9.16 35.35 -34.25
CA VAL A 412 8.27 34.25 -33.85
C VAL A 412 7.58 34.58 -32.50
N ALA A 413 6.30 34.44 -32.45
CA ALA A 413 5.47 34.59 -31.25
C ALA A 413 4.40 33.52 -31.20
N GLN A 414 3.91 33.23 -30.01
CA GLN A 414 2.90 32.21 -29.77
C GLN A 414 1.92 32.62 -28.68
N GLY A 415 0.73 32.04 -28.70
CA GLY A 415 -0.29 32.25 -27.69
C GLY A 415 -1.24 31.08 -27.60
N GLY A 416 -2.15 31.18 -26.65
CA GLY A 416 -3.20 30.20 -26.45
C GLY A 416 -4.46 30.86 -25.90
N GLY A 417 -5.59 30.15 -26.01
CA GLY A 417 -6.88 30.62 -25.52
C GLY A 417 -7.81 29.47 -25.12
N THR A 418 -8.96 29.83 -24.60
CA THR A 418 -9.97 28.86 -24.10
C THR A 418 -11.26 28.87 -24.94
N GLU A 419 -11.33 29.72 -25.97
CA GLU A 419 -12.52 29.89 -26.81
C GLU A 419 -12.25 29.49 -28.27
N PRO A 420 -12.34 28.20 -28.64
CA PRO A 420 -12.03 27.72 -29.99
C PRO A 420 -12.88 28.34 -31.10
N ASP A 421 -14.09 28.73 -30.78
CA ASP A 421 -15.01 29.33 -31.75
C ASP A 421 -14.59 30.74 -32.20
N GLY A 422 -13.66 31.35 -31.47
CA GLY A 422 -13.05 32.63 -31.84
C GLY A 422 -11.92 32.53 -32.86
N ILE A 423 -11.46 31.33 -33.24
CA ILE A 423 -10.36 31.16 -34.21
C ILE A 423 -10.60 31.84 -35.53
N PRO A 424 -11.78 31.73 -36.21
CA PRO A 424 -12.00 32.40 -37.48
C PRO A 424 -11.86 33.93 -37.38
N GLN A 425 -12.34 34.52 -36.30
CA GLN A 425 -12.18 35.96 -36.04
C GLN A 425 -10.72 36.34 -35.79
N ALA A 426 -9.99 35.52 -34.98
CA ALA A 426 -8.56 35.73 -34.71
C ALA A 426 -7.74 35.71 -36.01
N LEU A 427 -8.01 34.77 -36.91
CA LEU A 427 -7.32 34.67 -38.20
C LEU A 427 -7.62 35.86 -39.14
N GLN A 428 -8.84 36.42 -39.14
CA GLN A 428 -9.19 37.63 -39.90
C GLN A 428 -8.40 38.85 -39.41
N LEU A 429 -8.13 38.92 -38.07
CA LEU A 429 -7.35 40.02 -37.51
C LEU A 429 -5.88 39.99 -37.94
N VAL A 430 -5.36 38.84 -38.38
CA VAL A 430 -3.99 38.74 -38.93
C VAL A 430 -3.84 39.64 -40.18
N GLU A 431 -4.77 39.50 -41.14
CA GLU A 431 -4.76 40.29 -42.39
C GLU A 431 -4.91 41.79 -42.09
N ALA A 432 -5.80 42.15 -41.15
CA ALA A 432 -5.99 43.52 -40.72
C ALA A 432 -4.73 44.13 -40.02
N ALA A 433 -4.11 43.37 -39.13
CA ALA A 433 -2.93 43.82 -38.42
C ALA A 433 -1.73 44.05 -39.39
N VAL A 434 -1.54 43.17 -40.37
CA VAL A 434 -0.51 43.34 -41.40
C VAL A 434 -0.83 44.53 -42.29
N GLY A 435 -2.09 44.66 -42.77
CA GLY A 435 -2.51 45.75 -43.63
C GLY A 435 -2.35 47.16 -43.01
N GLN A 436 -2.64 47.29 -41.75
CA GLN A 436 -2.45 48.57 -41.01
C GLN A 436 -0.94 48.98 -40.98
N ARG A 437 -0.03 48.04 -40.79
CA ARG A 437 1.41 48.34 -40.76
C ARG A 437 1.94 48.72 -42.12
N VAL A 438 1.55 48.03 -43.18
CA VAL A 438 2.00 48.28 -44.53
C VAL A 438 1.46 49.59 -45.09
N SER A 439 0.19 49.92 -44.81
CA SER A 439 -0.44 51.17 -45.24
C SER A 439 0.06 52.44 -44.51
N GLY A 440 0.58 52.27 -43.27
CA GLY A 440 1.11 53.38 -42.48
C GLY A 440 2.59 53.70 -42.78
N SER A 441 3.25 52.92 -43.65
CA SER A 441 4.64 53.10 -44.06
C SER A 441 4.79 53.68 -45.47
N ALA A 442 3.68 54.05 -46.13
CA ALA A 442 3.64 54.62 -47.51
C ALA A 442 3.58 56.17 -47.50
#